data_30c70bc26ca4c23d58dfc2d2e425edf7
#
_entry.id   30c70bc26ca4c23d58dfc2d2e425edf7
#
_cell.length_a   1.000
_cell.length_b   1.000
_cell.length_c   1.000
_cell.angle_alpha   90.00
_cell.angle_beta   90.00
_cell.angle_gamma   90.00
#
_symmetry.space_group_name_H-M   'P 1'
#
loop_
_entity.id
_entity.type
_entity.pdbx_description
1 polymer ?
#
loop_
_entity_poly.entity_id
_entity_poly.type
_entity_poly.pdbx_seq_one_letter_code
_entity_poly.pdbx_strand_id
1 'polypeptide(L)'
;MDESSSSPGLDVERIAHHLQRPGFRISELQIGPAQQVPWHTHTSVGGTFYVLAGRIGVSLRDPAERSELGPGQSWGPVLPGRPHRVTNAGPGSATFLVPARNRRL
;
A
#
# COMPACT_ATOMS: atom_id res chain seq x y z
N MET A 1 -10.14 -9.12 16.35
CA MET A 1 -9.14 -9.49 15.47
C MET A 1 -8.93 -8.44 14.42
N ASP A 2 -7.80 -8.25 14.11
CA ASP A 2 -7.39 -7.24 13.22
C ASP A 2 -7.49 -7.71 11.77
N GLU A 3 -8.18 -6.97 10.95
CA GLU A 3 -8.34 -7.38 9.57
C GLU A 3 -7.02 -7.36 8.82
N SER A 4 -6.05 -6.59 9.25
CA SER A 4 -4.77 -6.61 8.56
C SER A 4 -4.06 -7.94 8.77
N SER A 5 -4.20 -8.55 9.92
CA SER A 5 -3.59 -9.84 10.17
C SER A 5 -4.35 -10.96 9.48
N SER A 6 -5.59 -10.71 9.09
CA SER A 6 -6.39 -11.71 8.44
C SER A 6 -6.43 -11.51 6.92
N SER A 7 -5.72 -10.55 6.39
CA SER A 7 -5.70 -10.32 4.94
C SER A 7 -5.13 -11.53 4.23
N PRO A 8 -5.96 -12.35 3.59
CA PRO A 8 -5.41 -13.46 2.82
C PRO A 8 -4.64 -12.92 1.63
N GLY A 9 -3.54 -13.52 1.32
CA GLY A 9 -2.78 -13.15 0.16
C GLY A 9 -1.85 -11.97 0.35
N LEU A 10 -1.75 -11.42 1.56
CA LEU A 10 -0.73 -10.40 1.80
C LEU A 10 0.63 -11.08 1.77
N ASP A 11 1.42 -10.76 0.76
CA ASP A 11 2.67 -11.43 0.47
C ASP A 11 3.76 -10.38 0.43
N VAL A 12 4.41 -10.17 1.58
CA VAL A 12 5.43 -9.14 1.73
C VAL A 12 6.62 -9.73 2.47
N GLU A 13 7.81 -9.16 2.22
CA GLU A 13 9.01 -9.57 2.93
C GLU A 13 8.99 -9.08 4.37
N ARG A 14 8.47 -7.89 4.59
CA ARG A 14 8.46 -7.29 5.90
C ARG A 14 7.36 -6.24 5.99
N ILE A 15 6.76 -6.16 7.17
CA ILE A 15 5.84 -5.07 7.48
C ILE A 15 6.19 -4.53 8.87
N ALA A 16 6.15 -3.23 9.02
CA ALA A 16 6.39 -2.55 10.29
C ALA A 16 5.38 -1.42 10.43
N HIS A 17 4.93 -1.19 11.66
CA HIS A 17 4.00 -0.10 11.95
C HIS A 17 4.75 0.93 12.78
N HIS A 18 5.01 2.10 12.17
CA HIS A 18 5.79 3.14 12.82
C HIS A 18 4.96 4.04 13.72
N LEU A 19 3.69 4.20 13.38
CA LEU A 19 2.78 5.02 14.16
C LEU A 19 1.40 4.41 14.03
N GLN A 20 0.71 4.28 15.16
CA GLN A 20 -0.64 3.74 15.14
C GLN A 20 -1.45 4.46 16.20
N ARG A 21 -2.47 5.20 15.75
CA ARG A 21 -3.37 5.96 16.62
C ARG A 21 -4.79 5.78 16.09
N PRO A 22 -5.79 6.05 16.90
CA PRO A 22 -7.15 6.02 16.37
C PRO A 22 -7.26 6.91 15.14
N GLY A 23 -7.70 6.32 14.03
CA GLY A 23 -7.91 7.04 12.78
C GLY A 23 -6.68 7.29 11.95
N PHE A 24 -5.48 6.90 12.40
CA PHE A 24 -4.26 7.17 11.64
C PHE A 24 -3.21 6.11 11.90
N ARG A 25 -2.54 5.68 10.83
CA ARG A 25 -1.49 4.66 10.91
C ARG A 25 -0.45 4.92 9.84
N ILE A 26 0.82 4.69 10.16
CA ILE A 26 1.90 4.68 9.18
C ILE A 26 2.52 3.30 9.21
N SER A 27 2.49 2.62 8.09
CA SER A 27 3.08 1.30 7.92
C SER A 27 4.20 1.38 6.90
N GLU A 28 5.21 0.55 7.07
CA GLU A 28 6.27 0.37 6.11
C GLU A 28 6.23 -1.06 5.62
N LEU A 29 6.21 -1.24 4.31
CA LEU A 29 6.20 -2.56 3.68
C LEU A 29 7.41 -2.72 2.79
N GLN A 30 7.91 -3.95 2.74
CA GLN A 30 8.96 -4.33 1.82
C GLN A 30 8.50 -5.55 1.03
N ILE A 31 8.53 -5.45 -0.28
CA ILE A 31 8.10 -6.53 -1.17
C ILE A 31 9.25 -6.91 -2.10
N GLY A 32 9.47 -8.22 -2.24
CA GLY A 32 10.43 -8.76 -3.18
C GLY A 32 9.90 -8.76 -4.60
N PRO A 33 10.75 -9.14 -5.58
CA PRO A 33 10.38 -9.03 -7.00
C PRO A 33 9.14 -9.82 -7.39
N ALA A 34 8.86 -10.93 -6.72
CA ALA A 34 7.70 -11.76 -7.06
C ALA A 34 6.53 -11.56 -6.13
N GLN A 35 6.63 -10.61 -5.21
CA GLN A 35 5.60 -10.40 -4.21
C GLN A 35 4.71 -9.23 -4.58
N GLN A 36 3.54 -9.18 -3.96
CA GLN A 36 2.59 -8.10 -4.20
C GLN A 36 1.65 -7.94 -3.03
N VAL A 37 1.06 -6.75 -2.93
CA VAL A 37 -0.14 -6.54 -2.15
C VAL A 37 -1.29 -6.73 -3.12
N PRO A 38 -2.09 -7.80 -2.98
CA PRO A 38 -3.09 -8.14 -3.99
C PRO A 38 -4.24 -7.14 -4.01
N TRP A 39 -5.13 -7.31 -4.99
CA TRP A 39 -6.32 -6.47 -5.10
C TRP A 39 -7.11 -6.48 -3.81
N HIS A 40 -7.42 -5.30 -3.31
CA HIS A 40 -8.24 -5.14 -2.12
C HIS A 40 -8.88 -3.76 -2.10
N THR A 41 -9.85 -3.59 -1.23
CA THR A 41 -10.51 -2.31 -0.99
C THR A 41 -10.60 -2.05 0.50
N HIS A 42 -10.64 -0.77 0.83
CA HIS A 42 -10.97 -0.33 2.19
C HIS A 42 -12.21 0.54 2.12
N THR A 43 -13.10 0.36 3.06
CA THR A 43 -14.37 1.09 3.05
C THR A 43 -14.28 2.45 3.73
N SER A 44 -13.33 2.64 4.63
CA SER A 44 -13.25 3.87 5.42
C SER A 44 -11.83 4.42 5.55
N VAL A 45 -10.86 3.83 4.83
CA VAL A 45 -9.46 4.22 4.97
C VAL A 45 -8.92 4.67 3.63
N GLY A 46 -8.27 5.82 3.60
CA GLY A 46 -7.51 6.27 2.44
C GLY A 46 -6.02 6.24 2.77
N GLY A 47 -5.21 5.81 1.81
CA GLY A 47 -3.78 5.69 2.00
C GLY A 47 -2.99 6.27 0.85
N THR A 48 -1.81 6.75 1.16
CA THR A 48 -0.85 7.28 0.18
C THR A 48 0.37 6.39 0.20
N PHE A 49 0.99 6.23 -0.97
CA PHE A 49 2.20 5.41 -1.10
C PHE A 49 3.40 6.33 -1.29
N TYR A 50 4.41 6.18 -0.43
CA TYR A 50 5.69 6.89 -0.54
C TYR A 50 6.79 5.87 -0.70
N VAL A 51 7.53 5.91 -1.80
CA VAL A 51 8.58 4.93 -2.07
C VAL A 51 9.88 5.39 -1.44
N LEU A 52 10.48 4.51 -0.66
CA LEU A 52 11.79 4.74 -0.05
C LEU A 52 12.90 4.13 -0.87
N ALA A 53 12.69 2.94 -1.42
CA ALA A 53 13.70 2.22 -2.19
C ALA A 53 13.01 1.33 -3.21
N GLY A 54 13.66 1.10 -4.34
CA GLY A 54 13.10 0.25 -5.39
C GLY A 54 12.01 0.96 -6.19
N ARG A 55 11.18 0.19 -6.87
CA ARG A 55 10.06 0.72 -7.66
C ARG A 55 8.82 -0.11 -7.41
N ILE A 56 7.68 0.55 -7.32
CA ILE A 56 6.40 -0.13 -7.20
C ILE A 56 5.46 0.29 -8.31
N GLY A 57 4.52 -0.58 -8.65
CA GLY A 57 3.39 -0.25 -9.50
C GLY A 57 2.12 -0.25 -8.68
N VAL A 58 1.37 0.84 -8.75
CA VAL A 58 0.08 0.95 -8.10
C VAL A 58 -0.97 0.86 -9.18
N SER A 59 -1.81 -0.16 -9.10
CA SER A 59 -2.89 -0.39 -10.06
C SER A 59 -4.22 -0.18 -9.38
N LEU A 60 -5.15 0.44 -10.09
CA LEU A 60 -6.48 0.74 -9.57
C LEU A 60 -7.52 0.29 -10.58
N ARG A 61 -8.73 0.08 -10.08
CA ARG A 61 -9.90 -0.23 -10.92
C ARG A 61 -10.97 0.83 -10.69
N ASP A 62 -11.89 0.88 -11.63
CA ASP A 62 -13.13 1.65 -11.54
C ASP A 62 -12.87 3.15 -11.36
N PRO A 63 -12.17 3.80 -12.29
CA PRO A 63 -11.64 3.30 -13.57
C PRO A 63 -10.26 2.67 -13.42
N ALA A 64 -9.86 1.90 -14.44
CA ALA A 64 -8.53 1.30 -14.48
C ALA A 64 -7.47 2.39 -14.62
N GLU A 65 -6.45 2.28 -13.78
CA GLU A 65 -5.37 3.26 -13.75
C GLU A 65 -4.13 2.59 -13.20
N ARG A 66 -2.96 3.01 -13.66
CA ARG A 66 -1.70 2.47 -13.15
C ARG A 66 -0.65 3.56 -13.10
N SER A 67 0.10 3.58 -12.00
CA SER A 67 1.24 4.47 -11.83
C SER A 67 2.44 3.67 -11.37
N GLU A 68 3.62 4.03 -11.85
CA GLU A 68 4.87 3.46 -11.36
C GLU A 68 5.64 4.53 -10.61
N LEU A 69 6.16 4.16 -9.44
CA LEU A 69 6.81 5.08 -8.54
C LEU A 69 8.20 4.57 -8.18
N GLY A 70 9.19 5.44 -8.25
CA GLY A 70 10.53 5.19 -7.78
C GLY A 70 10.81 5.93 -6.47
N PRO A 71 12.05 5.82 -5.96
CA PRO A 71 12.40 6.42 -4.68
C PRO A 71 12.10 7.92 -4.65
N GLY A 72 11.50 8.36 -3.56
CA GLY A 72 11.14 9.76 -3.36
C GLY A 72 9.83 10.17 -4.01
N GLN A 73 9.18 9.26 -4.73
CA GLN A 73 7.90 9.56 -5.36
C GLN A 73 6.74 9.05 -4.51
N SER A 74 5.59 9.66 -4.70
CA SER A 74 4.39 9.30 -3.96
C SER A 74 3.17 9.34 -4.85
N TRP A 75 2.13 8.62 -4.45
CA TRP A 75 0.86 8.60 -5.15
C TRP A 75 -0.27 8.36 -4.15
N GLY A 76 -1.33 9.13 -4.30
CA GLY A 76 -2.50 8.96 -3.47
C GLY A 76 -3.10 10.28 -3.08
N PRO A 77 -4.07 10.28 -2.18
CA PRO A 77 -4.58 9.10 -1.49
C PRO A 77 -5.48 8.25 -2.37
N VAL A 78 -5.46 6.95 -2.14
CA VAL A 78 -6.45 6.06 -2.73
C VAL A 78 -7.73 6.24 -1.94
N LEU A 79 -8.81 6.57 -2.64
CA LEU A 79 -10.08 6.83 -1.97
C LEU A 79 -10.68 5.53 -1.44
N PRO A 80 -11.42 5.61 -0.33
CA PRO A 80 -12.12 4.44 0.20
C PRO A 80 -13.04 3.83 -0.86
N GLY A 81 -13.11 2.50 -0.88
CA GLY A 81 -13.94 1.77 -1.82
C GLY A 81 -13.32 1.54 -3.18
N ARG A 82 -12.17 2.13 -3.48
CA ARG A 82 -11.54 1.94 -4.78
C ARG A 82 -10.58 0.75 -4.75
N PRO A 83 -10.79 -0.29 -5.57
CA PRO A 83 -9.90 -1.45 -5.59
C PRO A 83 -8.50 -1.04 -6.07
N HIS A 84 -7.49 -1.58 -5.41
CA HIS A 84 -6.11 -1.28 -5.76
C HIS A 84 -5.20 -2.45 -5.46
N ARG A 85 -4.05 -2.46 -6.11
CA ARG A 85 -3.02 -3.49 -5.97
C ARG A 85 -1.67 -2.83 -6.08
N VAL A 86 -0.71 -3.33 -5.31
CA VAL A 86 0.69 -2.87 -5.40
C VAL A 86 1.57 -4.03 -5.82
N THR A 87 2.36 -3.82 -6.86
CA THR A 87 3.30 -4.82 -7.36
C THR A 87 4.71 -4.24 -7.32
N ASN A 88 5.71 -5.12 -7.37
CA ASN A 88 7.09 -4.70 -7.52
C ASN A 88 7.37 -4.47 -8.99
N ALA A 89 7.82 -3.27 -9.35
CA ALA A 89 8.07 -2.89 -10.73
C ALA A 89 9.57 -2.80 -11.04
N GLY A 90 10.41 -3.15 -10.09
CA GLY A 90 11.85 -3.09 -10.26
C GLY A 90 12.51 -4.46 -10.19
N PRO A 91 13.86 -4.51 -10.33
CA PRO A 91 14.58 -5.78 -10.31
C PRO A 91 14.87 -6.31 -8.92
N GLY A 92 14.77 -5.50 -7.89
CA GLY A 92 15.05 -5.90 -6.51
C GLY A 92 13.89 -5.59 -5.60
N SER A 93 14.11 -5.74 -4.30
CA SER A 93 13.09 -5.42 -3.31
C SER A 93 12.72 -3.95 -3.34
N ALA A 94 11.48 -3.66 -3.03
CA ALA A 94 10.97 -2.30 -2.93
C ALA A 94 10.44 -2.05 -1.52
N THR A 95 10.71 -0.87 -0.99
CA THR A 95 10.25 -0.46 0.34
C THR A 95 9.46 0.82 0.22
N PHE A 96 8.30 0.84 0.83
CA PHE A 96 7.43 2.01 0.74
C PHE A 96 6.64 2.21 2.04
N LEU A 97 6.30 3.46 2.30
CA LEU A 97 5.47 3.86 3.44
C LEU A 97 4.03 4.01 3.00
N VAL A 98 3.12 3.66 3.88
CA VAL A 98 1.69 3.83 3.64
C VAL A 98 1.07 4.52 4.85
N PRO A 99 1.07 5.85 4.88
CA PRO A 99 0.21 6.57 5.81
C PRO A 99 -1.23 6.32 5.41
N ALA A 100 -2.04 5.92 6.37
CA ALA A 100 -3.44 5.63 6.12
C ALA A 100 -4.29 6.38 7.14
N ARG A 101 -5.35 7.01 6.65
CA ARG A 101 -6.23 7.80 7.49
C ARG A 101 -7.63 7.23 7.43
N ASN A 102 -8.21 7.02 8.60
CA ASN A 102 -9.59 6.58 8.70
C ASN A 102 -10.51 7.80 8.63
N ARG A 103 -11.34 7.85 7.61
CA ARG A 103 -12.20 9.00 7.37
C ARG A 103 -13.39 9.07 8.32
N ARG A 104 -13.59 8.04 9.12
CA ARG A 104 -14.71 8.01 10.05
C ARG A 104 -14.43 8.75 11.35
N LEU A 105 -13.22 9.20 11.53
CA LEU A 105 -12.88 9.97 12.72
C LEU A 105 -12.94 11.45 12.49
#